data_9d46e27bd9d0b0b227cd65d251a492f2
#
_entry.id   9d46e27bd9d0b0b227cd65d251a492f2
#
_cell.length_a   1.000
_cell.length_b   1.000
_cell.length_c   1.000
_cell.angle_alpha   90.00
_cell.angle_beta   90.00
_cell.angle_gamma   90.00
#
_symmetry.space_group_name_H-M   'P 1'
#
loop_
_entity.id
_entity.type
_entity.pdbx_description
1 polymer ?
#
loop_
_entity_poly.entity_id
_entity_poly.type
_entity_poly.pdbx_seq_one_letter_code
_entity_poly.pdbx_strand_id
1 'polypeptide(L)'
;VNLYLRNSWYHNTIKDFIAQGEIGELAIVRVCHMTPGLAPGEGHEYEGPSFHDCGMHYVDIARWYAGSEFKTWNAQAVRMWNYKDPWWLQCHGTFENGVVFDITQGHVYGQLAETQTHNSYVDIIGTKGIARMTHDFKTAIVELHGVTQTHRLIQPYGGKNIDTLCKLFAESIETGRRSEALPEFRDAAIASEYAWRFLQDARGHDLPAIGELETLRQIRERRRTMKNGYGLLRKHA
;
A
#
# COMPACT_ATOMS: atom_id res chain seq x y z
N VAL A 1 1.15 -15.48 -9.43
CA VAL A 1 1.69 -14.33 -8.68
C VAL A 1 0.68 -13.83 -7.69
N ASN A 2 1.15 -13.23 -6.61
CA ASN A 2 0.30 -12.76 -5.52
C ASN A 2 0.21 -11.22 -5.51
N LEU A 3 -0.57 -10.65 -6.42
CA LEU A 3 -0.98 -9.24 -6.39
C LEU A 3 -2.36 -9.13 -5.71
N TYR A 4 -2.42 -9.48 -4.44
CA TYR A 4 -3.64 -9.72 -3.67
C TYR A 4 -4.60 -8.53 -3.60
N LEU A 5 -4.11 -7.31 -3.74
CA LEU A 5 -4.95 -6.10 -3.69
C LEU A 5 -6.02 -6.12 -4.78
N ARG A 6 -5.71 -6.63 -5.98
CA ARG A 6 -6.68 -6.75 -7.07
C ARG A 6 -7.86 -7.68 -6.77
N ASN A 7 -7.72 -8.57 -5.76
CA ASN A 7 -8.77 -9.51 -5.34
C ASN A 7 -9.48 -9.09 -4.05
N SER A 8 -9.17 -7.92 -3.51
CA SER A 8 -9.88 -7.42 -2.34
C SER A 8 -11.22 -6.79 -2.73
N TRP A 9 -12.26 -7.04 -1.92
CA TRP A 9 -13.60 -6.54 -2.18
C TRP A 9 -13.63 -5.01 -2.37
N TYR A 10 -12.88 -4.27 -1.55
CA TYR A 10 -12.86 -2.82 -1.58
C TYR A 10 -12.21 -2.27 -2.85
N HIS A 11 -11.14 -2.87 -3.35
CA HIS A 11 -10.53 -2.43 -4.60
C HIS A 11 -11.40 -2.80 -5.82
N ASN A 12 -12.01 -3.98 -5.83
CA ASN A 12 -12.95 -4.38 -6.89
C ASN A 12 -14.17 -3.45 -6.91
N THR A 13 -14.77 -3.14 -5.75
CA THR A 13 -15.90 -2.20 -5.67
C THR A 13 -15.56 -0.84 -6.28
N ILE A 14 -14.39 -0.30 -5.99
CA ILE A 14 -13.92 0.97 -6.60
C ILE A 14 -13.71 0.80 -8.11
N LYS A 15 -13.10 -0.29 -8.55
CA LYS A 15 -12.86 -0.54 -9.98
C LYS A 15 -14.17 -0.64 -10.77
N ASP A 16 -15.15 -1.33 -10.23
CA ASP A 16 -16.48 -1.45 -10.81
C ASP A 16 -17.19 -0.09 -10.90
N PHE A 17 -17.05 0.74 -9.88
CA PHE A 17 -17.61 2.09 -9.86
C PHE A 17 -16.98 3.00 -10.92
N ILE A 18 -15.67 2.88 -11.13
CA ILE A 18 -14.97 3.56 -12.24
C ILE A 18 -15.51 3.05 -13.60
N ALA A 19 -15.63 1.74 -13.76
CA ALA A 19 -16.08 1.12 -15.01
C ALA A 19 -17.53 1.48 -15.36
N GLN A 20 -18.38 1.75 -14.36
CA GLN A 20 -19.75 2.25 -14.55
C GLN A 20 -19.81 3.72 -14.99
N GLY A 21 -18.68 4.42 -15.05
CA GLY A 21 -18.60 5.82 -15.47
C GLY A 21 -19.07 6.82 -14.41
N GLU A 22 -19.31 6.38 -13.18
CA GLU A 22 -19.85 7.19 -12.09
C GLU A 22 -18.97 8.37 -11.68
N ILE A 23 -17.65 8.23 -11.84
CA ILE A 23 -16.69 9.30 -11.56
C ILE A 23 -16.37 10.18 -12.79
N GLY A 24 -16.94 9.87 -13.96
CA GLY A 24 -16.55 10.50 -15.23
C GLY A 24 -15.18 10.02 -15.69
N GLU A 25 -14.38 10.91 -16.26
CA GLU A 25 -13.00 10.61 -16.66
C GLU A 25 -12.11 10.59 -15.41
N LEU A 26 -11.30 9.53 -15.28
CA LEU A 26 -10.34 9.40 -14.19
C LEU A 26 -9.23 10.47 -14.36
N ALA A 27 -8.97 11.23 -13.31
CA ALA A 27 -7.99 12.31 -13.31
C ALA A 27 -6.81 12.04 -12.36
N ILE A 28 -7.09 11.54 -11.15
CA ILE A 28 -6.07 11.37 -10.12
C ILE A 28 -6.24 10.02 -9.40
N VAL A 29 -5.13 9.33 -9.22
CA VAL A 29 -4.99 8.11 -8.39
C VAL A 29 -4.02 8.39 -7.25
N ARG A 30 -4.51 8.35 -6.00
CA ARG A 30 -3.66 8.48 -4.81
C ARG A 30 -3.73 7.21 -4.00
N VAL A 31 -2.57 6.68 -3.65
CA VAL A 31 -2.42 5.45 -2.87
C VAL A 31 -1.43 5.69 -1.73
N CYS A 32 -1.85 5.42 -0.53
CA CYS A 32 -0.99 5.53 0.65
C CYS A 32 -1.06 4.24 1.47
N HIS A 33 0.11 3.76 1.88
CA HIS A 33 0.21 2.67 2.85
C HIS A 33 1.37 2.90 3.80
N MET A 34 1.05 3.35 4.99
CA MET A 34 2.00 3.65 6.05
C MET A 34 1.72 2.77 7.26
N THR A 35 2.69 1.96 7.63
CA THR A 35 2.59 1.05 8.76
C THR A 35 3.79 1.19 9.69
N PRO A 36 3.68 0.77 10.96
CA PRO A 36 4.85 0.56 11.78
C PRO A 36 5.74 -0.52 11.15
N GLY A 37 7.01 -0.22 10.96
CA GLY A 37 7.99 -1.18 10.46
C GLY A 37 8.50 -2.10 11.55
N LEU A 38 9.26 -3.09 11.12
CA LEU A 38 10.09 -3.88 11.99
C LEU A 38 11.44 -3.17 12.18
N ALA A 39 12.03 -3.33 13.36
CA ALA A 39 13.39 -2.88 13.58
C ALA A 39 14.36 -3.76 12.78
N PRO A 40 15.59 -3.26 12.46
CA PRO A 40 16.60 -4.06 11.82
C PRO A 40 16.84 -5.39 12.56
N GLY A 41 17.03 -6.48 11.81
CA GLY A 41 17.17 -7.83 12.35
C GLY A 41 15.87 -8.54 12.70
N GLU A 42 14.71 -7.94 12.42
CA GLU A 42 13.39 -8.59 12.60
C GLU A 42 12.86 -9.28 11.34
N GLY A 43 13.65 -9.36 10.28
CA GLY A 43 13.40 -10.23 9.15
C GLY A 43 13.26 -9.55 7.78
N HIS A 44 12.76 -8.33 7.71
CA HIS A 44 12.50 -7.65 6.43
C HIS A 44 13.76 -7.19 5.69
N GLU A 45 14.91 -7.12 6.34
CA GLU A 45 16.16 -6.77 5.63
C GLU A 45 16.55 -7.78 4.56
N TYR A 46 16.10 -9.01 4.68
CA TYR A 46 16.37 -10.08 3.70
C TYR A 46 15.44 -10.04 2.49
N GLU A 47 14.33 -9.33 2.61
CA GLU A 47 13.33 -9.17 1.54
C GLU A 47 13.68 -8.03 0.57
N GLY A 48 14.66 -7.21 0.94
CA GLY A 48 15.10 -6.07 0.14
C GLY A 48 14.52 -4.73 0.61
N PRO A 49 14.68 -3.67 -0.17
CA PRO A 49 14.16 -2.35 0.17
C PRO A 49 12.64 -2.36 0.28
N SER A 50 12.11 -1.79 1.36
CA SER A 50 10.67 -1.79 1.70
C SER A 50 9.77 -1.41 0.53
N PHE A 51 10.14 -0.39 -0.25
CA PHE A 51 9.32 0.03 -1.38
C PHE A 51 9.36 -0.95 -2.57
N HIS A 52 10.48 -1.62 -2.80
CA HIS A 52 10.57 -2.65 -3.84
C HIS A 52 9.83 -3.93 -3.44
N ASP A 53 9.94 -4.34 -2.18
CA ASP A 53 9.24 -5.52 -1.66
C ASP A 53 7.72 -5.28 -1.52
N CYS A 54 7.34 -4.36 -0.67
CA CYS A 54 5.95 -4.10 -0.32
C CYS A 54 5.29 -3.04 -1.22
N GLY A 55 6.04 -2.01 -1.60
CA GLY A 55 5.56 -0.89 -2.43
C GLY A 55 5.09 -1.32 -3.80
N MET A 56 5.63 -2.42 -4.36
CA MET A 56 5.19 -2.94 -5.64
C MET A 56 3.68 -3.26 -5.70
N HIS A 57 3.06 -3.63 -4.59
CA HIS A 57 1.62 -3.86 -4.52
C HIS A 57 0.83 -2.57 -4.75
N TYR A 58 1.34 -1.44 -4.28
CA TYR A 58 0.69 -0.12 -4.42
C TYR A 58 0.99 0.51 -5.78
N VAL A 59 2.15 0.22 -6.35
CA VAL A 59 2.47 0.51 -7.76
C VAL A 59 1.52 -0.25 -8.69
N ASP A 60 1.32 -1.54 -8.43
CA ASP A 60 0.41 -2.37 -9.22
C ASP A 60 -1.04 -1.88 -9.15
N ILE A 61 -1.55 -1.60 -7.96
CA ILE A 61 -2.95 -1.16 -7.81
C ILE A 61 -3.20 0.21 -8.44
N ALA A 62 -2.23 1.14 -8.37
CA ALA A 62 -2.34 2.44 -9.02
C ALA A 62 -2.40 2.29 -10.55
N ARG A 63 -1.50 1.47 -11.11
CA ARG A 63 -1.46 1.11 -12.53
C ARG A 63 -2.77 0.43 -12.98
N TRP A 64 -3.29 -0.49 -12.18
CA TRP A 64 -4.53 -1.20 -12.44
C TRP A 64 -5.75 -0.27 -12.46
N TYR A 65 -5.83 0.71 -11.57
CA TYR A 65 -6.87 1.73 -11.59
C TYR A 65 -6.76 2.61 -12.83
N ALA A 66 -5.57 3.11 -13.13
CA ALA A 66 -5.33 3.98 -14.28
C ALA A 66 -5.55 3.28 -15.62
N GLY A 67 -5.36 1.95 -15.68
CA GLY A 67 -5.41 1.19 -16.93
C GLY A 67 -4.36 1.65 -17.95
N SER A 68 -3.21 2.15 -17.48
CA SER A 68 -2.18 2.79 -18.27
C SER A 68 -0.81 2.63 -17.65
N GLU A 69 0.25 2.77 -18.42
CA GLU A 69 1.62 2.70 -17.95
C GLU A 69 2.12 4.06 -17.45
N PHE A 70 3.11 4.04 -16.54
CA PHE A 70 3.73 5.24 -16.02
C PHE A 70 4.55 5.95 -17.10
N LYS A 71 4.37 7.26 -17.23
CA LYS A 71 5.05 8.11 -18.21
C LYS A 71 6.14 8.97 -17.61
N THR A 72 5.80 9.70 -16.56
CA THR A 72 6.74 10.57 -15.84
C THR A 72 6.63 10.31 -14.35
N TRP A 73 7.73 10.50 -13.62
CA TRP A 73 7.73 10.40 -12.15
C TRP A 73 8.82 11.26 -11.53
N ASN A 74 8.64 11.54 -10.26
CA ASN A 74 9.64 12.07 -9.36
C ASN A 74 9.43 11.38 -8.02
N ALA A 75 10.46 10.73 -7.51
CA ALA A 75 10.42 9.98 -6.28
C ALA A 75 11.28 10.64 -5.21
N GLN A 76 10.77 10.68 -4.00
CA GLN A 76 11.47 11.16 -2.81
C GLN A 76 11.43 10.09 -1.72
N ALA A 77 12.48 10.01 -0.94
CA ALA A 77 12.56 9.06 0.15
C ALA A 77 13.30 9.67 1.35
N VAL A 78 13.17 9.04 2.49
CA VAL A 78 13.91 9.36 3.68
C VAL A 78 14.48 8.10 4.32
N ARG A 79 15.74 8.16 4.74
CA ARG A 79 16.35 7.13 5.58
C ARG A 79 16.20 7.56 7.04
N MET A 80 15.38 6.86 7.77
CA MET A 80 15.30 7.04 9.21
C MET A 80 16.24 6.07 9.90
N TRP A 81 16.86 6.54 10.98
CA TRP A 81 17.74 5.75 11.87
C TRP A 81 18.91 5.04 11.17
N ASN A 82 19.50 5.64 10.16
CA ASN A 82 20.63 5.08 9.42
C ASN A 82 20.36 3.71 8.75
N TYR A 83 19.10 3.38 8.44
CA TYR A 83 18.84 2.22 7.59
C TYR A 83 19.60 2.33 6.27
N LYS A 84 20.11 1.23 5.76
CA LYS A 84 20.81 1.17 4.47
C LYS A 84 19.92 1.68 3.34
N ASP A 85 18.67 1.23 3.33
CA ASP A 85 17.66 1.60 2.35
C ASP A 85 16.59 2.49 2.97
N PRO A 86 15.94 3.37 2.20
CA PRO A 86 14.82 4.15 2.70
C PRO A 86 13.63 3.22 3.00
N TRP A 87 13.02 3.42 4.16
CA TRP A 87 11.82 2.70 4.58
C TRP A 87 10.56 3.56 4.46
N TRP A 88 10.67 4.69 3.81
CA TRP A 88 9.60 5.54 3.34
C TRP A 88 9.97 6.11 1.99
N LEU A 89 9.04 6.03 1.06
CA LEU A 89 9.16 6.59 -0.28
C LEU A 89 7.80 7.13 -0.73
N GLN A 90 7.84 8.29 -1.34
CA GLN A 90 6.74 8.87 -2.10
C GLN A 90 7.17 9.03 -3.55
N CYS A 91 6.28 8.69 -4.47
CA CYS A 91 6.46 8.90 -5.88
C CYS A 91 5.20 9.50 -6.49
N HIS A 92 5.34 10.56 -7.27
CA HIS A 92 4.23 11.18 -7.99
C HIS A 92 4.60 11.42 -9.45
N GLY A 93 3.61 11.55 -10.30
CA GLY A 93 3.83 11.76 -11.73
C GLY A 93 2.58 11.57 -12.56
N THR A 94 2.76 11.16 -13.82
CA THR A 94 1.67 10.94 -14.75
C THR A 94 1.75 9.57 -15.41
N PHE A 95 0.60 9.02 -15.74
CA PHE A 95 0.46 7.90 -16.66
C PHE A 95 0.43 8.37 -18.11
N GLU A 96 0.59 7.45 -19.06
CA GLU A 96 0.57 7.76 -20.51
C GLU A 96 -0.76 8.38 -20.96
N ASN A 97 -1.88 7.98 -20.31
CA ASN A 97 -3.21 8.54 -20.57
C ASN A 97 -3.47 9.90 -19.90
N GLY A 98 -2.46 10.48 -19.23
CA GLY A 98 -2.55 11.80 -18.59
C GLY A 98 -3.08 11.79 -17.16
N VAL A 99 -3.52 10.65 -16.61
CA VAL A 99 -3.91 10.52 -15.21
C VAL A 99 -2.71 10.81 -14.31
N VAL A 100 -2.91 11.62 -13.27
CA VAL A 100 -1.88 11.92 -12.27
C VAL A 100 -1.89 10.87 -11.18
N PHE A 101 -0.73 10.53 -10.65
CA PHE A 101 -0.63 9.62 -9.51
C PHE A 101 0.19 10.20 -8.35
N ASP A 102 -0.11 9.71 -7.16
CA ASP A 102 0.65 9.89 -5.92
C ASP A 102 0.65 8.56 -5.16
N ILE A 103 1.81 7.95 -5.01
CA ILE A 103 1.98 6.68 -4.31
C ILE A 103 2.94 6.91 -3.14
N THR A 104 2.47 6.65 -1.93
CA THR A 104 3.29 6.71 -0.72
C THR A 104 3.27 5.36 -0.01
N GLN A 105 4.45 4.82 0.29
CA GLN A 105 4.57 3.61 1.08
C GLN A 105 5.71 3.74 2.09
N GLY A 106 5.51 3.23 3.29
CA GLY A 106 6.57 3.19 4.27
C GLY A 106 6.26 2.36 5.50
N HIS A 107 7.33 1.92 6.14
CA HIS A 107 7.32 1.14 7.38
C HIS A 107 7.91 1.92 8.56
N VAL A 108 7.73 3.24 8.57
CA VAL A 108 8.28 4.14 9.60
C VAL A 108 7.18 4.89 10.35
N TYR A 109 5.96 4.36 10.33
CA TYR A 109 4.79 5.03 10.87
C TYR A 109 4.59 4.75 12.35
N GLY A 110 5.37 5.44 13.17
CA GLY A 110 5.20 5.41 14.62
C GLY A 110 5.55 4.08 15.31
N GLN A 111 6.50 3.32 14.78
CA GLN A 111 6.87 2.03 15.38
C GLN A 111 7.41 2.10 16.80
N LEU A 112 7.91 3.25 17.22
CA LEU A 112 8.34 3.51 18.60
C LEU A 112 7.26 4.21 19.44
N ALA A 113 6.12 4.51 18.85
CA ALA A 113 5.01 5.09 19.59
C ALA A 113 4.44 4.09 20.60
N GLU A 114 3.92 4.62 21.68
CA GLU A 114 3.28 3.83 22.74
C GLU A 114 2.13 2.98 22.18
N THR A 115 1.27 3.59 21.38
CA THR A 115 0.22 2.90 20.62
C THR A 115 0.55 2.99 19.16
N GLN A 116 0.85 1.84 18.57
CA GLN A 116 1.11 1.75 17.12
C GLN A 116 -0.19 1.92 16.34
N THR A 117 -0.08 2.64 15.24
CA THR A 117 -1.18 2.84 14.30
C THR A 117 -0.65 2.72 12.87
N HIS A 118 -1.52 2.92 11.91
CA HIS A 118 -1.18 2.93 10.48
C HIS A 118 -2.06 3.95 9.77
N ASN A 119 -1.69 4.28 8.54
CA ASN A 119 -2.47 5.11 7.66
C ASN A 119 -2.48 4.48 6.27
N SER A 120 -3.64 3.97 5.85
CA SER A 120 -3.80 3.33 4.55
C SER A 120 -5.07 3.85 3.89
N TYR A 121 -4.91 4.41 2.70
CA TYR A 121 -6.04 4.91 1.93
C TYR A 121 -5.79 4.84 0.43
N VAL A 122 -6.88 4.87 -0.31
CA VAL A 122 -6.92 5.13 -1.75
C VAL A 122 -7.92 6.22 -2.00
N ASP A 123 -7.54 7.25 -2.79
CA ASP A 123 -8.44 8.27 -3.32
C ASP A 123 -8.38 8.21 -4.84
N ILE A 124 -9.50 7.96 -5.46
CA ILE A 124 -9.70 7.95 -6.91
C ILE A 124 -10.59 9.13 -7.25
N ILE A 125 -10.05 10.08 -8.01
CA ILE A 125 -10.73 11.34 -8.31
C ILE A 125 -10.95 11.44 -9.81
N GLY A 126 -12.19 11.56 -10.20
CA GLY A 126 -12.60 11.80 -11.58
C GLY A 126 -13.22 13.16 -11.77
N THR A 127 -13.58 13.47 -13.01
CA THR A 127 -14.15 14.75 -13.40
C THR A 127 -15.57 14.99 -12.87
N LYS A 128 -16.26 13.93 -12.42
CA LYS A 128 -17.66 13.99 -11.96
C LYS A 128 -17.90 13.33 -10.61
N GLY A 129 -16.90 12.67 -10.02
CA GLY A 129 -17.09 11.95 -8.77
C GLY A 129 -15.77 11.49 -8.17
N ILE A 130 -15.89 10.87 -7.01
CA ILE A 130 -14.76 10.31 -6.27
C ILE A 130 -15.10 8.93 -5.72
N ALA A 131 -14.08 8.10 -5.57
CA ALA A 131 -14.15 6.88 -4.80
C ALA A 131 -12.95 6.83 -3.85
N ARG A 132 -13.19 6.53 -2.58
CA ARG A 132 -12.12 6.44 -1.59
C ARG A 132 -12.25 5.18 -0.75
N MET A 133 -11.14 4.70 -0.25
CA MET A 133 -11.07 3.60 0.69
C MET A 133 -10.11 3.93 1.82
N THR A 134 -10.49 3.54 3.02
CA THR A 134 -9.60 3.49 4.19
C THR A 134 -9.77 2.17 4.91
N HIS A 135 -8.75 1.69 5.61
CA HIS A 135 -8.88 0.51 6.45
C HIS A 135 -7.98 0.60 7.69
N ASP A 136 -8.32 -0.20 8.70
CA ASP A 136 -7.58 -0.35 9.95
C ASP A 136 -7.08 -1.80 10.19
N PHE A 137 -6.93 -2.58 9.13
CA PHE A 137 -6.64 -4.01 9.11
C PHE A 137 -7.72 -4.91 9.75
N LYS A 138 -8.79 -4.35 10.28
CA LYS A 138 -9.96 -5.07 10.78
C LYS A 138 -11.17 -4.78 9.90
N THR A 139 -11.37 -3.51 9.61
CA THR A 139 -12.50 -2.99 8.85
C THR A 139 -11.98 -2.16 7.69
N ALA A 140 -12.60 -2.31 6.53
CA ALA A 140 -12.41 -1.41 5.41
C ALA A 140 -13.69 -0.60 5.18
N ILE A 141 -13.50 0.68 4.87
CA ILE A 141 -14.57 1.62 4.56
C ILE A 141 -14.35 2.08 3.12
N VAL A 142 -15.38 1.93 2.29
CA VAL A 142 -15.41 2.44 0.92
C VAL A 142 -16.51 3.48 0.81
N GLU A 143 -16.14 4.66 0.33
CA GLU A 143 -17.05 5.78 0.08
C GLU A 143 -17.03 6.11 -1.40
N LEU A 144 -18.19 6.06 -2.03
CA LEU A 144 -18.41 6.26 -3.46
C LEU A 144 -19.36 7.43 -3.64
N HIS A 145 -18.93 8.46 -4.36
CA HIS A 145 -19.73 9.64 -4.68
C HIS A 145 -19.68 9.83 -6.19
N GLY A 146 -20.69 9.30 -6.87
CA GLY A 146 -20.82 9.31 -8.33
C GLY A 146 -21.90 10.25 -8.83
N VAL A 147 -22.12 10.19 -10.14
CA VAL A 147 -23.14 11.01 -10.82
C VAL A 147 -24.56 10.59 -10.41
N THR A 148 -24.80 9.29 -10.33
CA THR A 148 -26.13 8.74 -10.09
C THR A 148 -26.29 8.07 -8.74
N GLN A 149 -25.19 7.75 -8.08
CA GLN A 149 -25.23 6.99 -6.83
C GLN A 149 -24.15 7.43 -5.85
N THR A 150 -24.50 7.33 -4.57
CA THR A 150 -23.59 7.56 -3.44
C THR A 150 -23.73 6.41 -2.46
N HIS A 151 -22.62 5.78 -2.12
CA HIS A 151 -22.59 4.65 -1.19
C HIS A 151 -21.50 4.80 -0.15
N ARG A 152 -21.76 4.28 1.03
CA ARG A 152 -20.76 4.05 2.06
C ARG A 152 -20.85 2.62 2.55
N LEU A 153 -19.82 1.85 2.27
CA LEU A 153 -19.75 0.43 2.59
C LEU A 153 -18.74 0.22 3.72
N ILE A 154 -19.12 -0.54 4.71
CA ILE A 154 -18.27 -0.89 5.85
C ILE A 154 -18.31 -2.40 5.99
N GLN A 155 -17.17 -3.06 5.77
CA GLN A 155 -17.08 -4.52 5.84
C GLN A 155 -15.73 -4.94 6.46
N PRO A 156 -15.59 -6.21 6.90
CA PRO A 156 -14.30 -6.73 7.31
C PRO A 156 -13.23 -6.51 6.22
N TYR A 157 -12.02 -6.16 6.66
CA TYR A 157 -10.89 -5.96 5.73
C TYR A 157 -10.58 -7.20 4.89
N GLY A 158 -10.76 -8.40 5.45
CA GLY A 158 -10.62 -9.68 4.72
C GLY A 158 -9.17 -10.14 4.51
N GLY A 159 -8.19 -9.38 4.95
CA GLY A 159 -6.77 -9.76 4.82
C GLY A 159 -6.28 -9.81 3.37
N LYS A 160 -5.31 -10.69 3.11
CA LYS A 160 -4.67 -10.83 1.80
C LYS A 160 -5.42 -11.69 0.79
N ASN A 161 -6.57 -12.27 1.16
CA ASN A 161 -7.39 -13.14 0.29
C ASN A 161 -6.61 -14.28 -0.42
N ILE A 162 -5.60 -14.83 0.24
CA ILE A 162 -4.76 -15.89 -0.32
C ILE A 162 -5.57 -17.12 -0.69
N ASP A 163 -6.56 -17.48 0.14
CA ASP A 163 -7.44 -18.61 -0.11
C ASP A 163 -8.23 -18.45 -1.43
N THR A 164 -8.70 -17.25 -1.71
CA THR A 164 -9.37 -16.93 -2.99
C THR A 164 -8.41 -17.09 -4.16
N LEU A 165 -7.20 -16.58 -4.05
CA LEU A 165 -6.17 -16.74 -5.08
C LEU A 165 -5.82 -18.21 -5.33
N CYS A 166 -5.67 -19.01 -4.27
CA CYS A 166 -5.42 -20.45 -4.39
C CYS A 166 -6.56 -21.19 -5.07
N LYS A 167 -7.82 -20.88 -4.73
CA LYS A 167 -9.01 -21.47 -5.37
C LYS A 167 -9.06 -21.14 -6.86
N LEU A 168 -8.94 -19.86 -7.23
CA LEU A 168 -8.94 -19.42 -8.63
C LEU A 168 -7.80 -20.08 -9.43
N PHE A 169 -6.64 -20.27 -8.80
CA PHE A 169 -5.51 -20.95 -9.42
C PHE A 169 -5.79 -22.44 -9.64
N ALA A 170 -6.32 -23.14 -8.63
CA ALA A 170 -6.71 -24.55 -8.74
C ALA A 170 -7.77 -24.76 -9.83
N GLU A 171 -8.84 -23.95 -9.84
CA GLU A 171 -9.88 -23.98 -10.87
C GLU A 171 -9.31 -23.74 -12.28
N SER A 172 -8.31 -22.84 -12.39
CA SER A 172 -7.65 -22.58 -13.67
C SER A 172 -6.89 -23.80 -14.19
N ILE A 173 -6.27 -24.58 -13.28
CA ILE A 173 -5.58 -25.83 -13.62
C ILE A 173 -6.60 -26.89 -14.04
N GLU A 174 -7.67 -27.09 -13.25
CA GLU A 174 -8.70 -28.10 -13.49
C GLU A 174 -9.44 -27.88 -14.81
N THR A 175 -9.75 -26.63 -15.11
CA THR A 175 -10.50 -26.27 -16.33
C THR A 175 -9.63 -26.05 -17.57
N GLY A 176 -8.31 -25.95 -17.41
CA GLY A 176 -7.37 -25.55 -18.46
C GLY A 176 -7.59 -24.10 -18.92
N ARG A 177 -8.36 -23.31 -18.20
CA ARG A 177 -8.66 -21.90 -18.52
C ARG A 177 -8.23 -21.00 -17.38
N ARG A 178 -7.36 -20.04 -17.68
CA ARG A 178 -6.95 -19.06 -16.69
C ARG A 178 -8.14 -18.18 -16.28
N SER A 179 -8.33 -17.97 -14.98
CA SER A 179 -9.27 -16.98 -14.46
C SER A 179 -8.77 -15.57 -14.77
N GLU A 180 -9.64 -14.69 -15.28
CA GLU A 180 -9.33 -13.29 -15.53
C GLU A 180 -9.09 -12.49 -14.24
N ALA A 181 -9.61 -12.99 -13.11
CA ALA A 181 -9.38 -12.41 -11.79
C ALA A 181 -7.95 -12.66 -11.26
N LEU A 182 -7.19 -13.56 -11.90
CA LEU A 182 -5.80 -13.82 -11.51
C LEU A 182 -4.85 -12.84 -12.21
N PRO A 183 -4.03 -12.08 -11.45
CA PRO A 183 -2.98 -11.25 -12.04
C PRO A 183 -1.98 -12.11 -12.83
N GLU A 184 -1.46 -11.58 -13.91
CA GLU A 184 -0.42 -12.23 -14.69
C GLU A 184 0.96 -12.07 -14.04
N PHE A 185 1.88 -12.97 -14.36
CA PHE A 185 3.29 -12.80 -14.00
C PHE A 185 3.86 -11.50 -14.56
N ARG A 186 3.43 -11.12 -15.77
CA ARG A 186 3.80 -9.87 -16.41
C ARG A 186 3.40 -8.64 -15.58
N ASP A 187 2.22 -8.66 -14.96
CA ASP A 187 1.77 -7.56 -14.08
C ASP A 187 2.71 -7.36 -12.90
N ALA A 188 3.10 -8.46 -12.26
CA ALA A 188 4.03 -8.43 -11.13
C ALA A 188 5.44 -7.99 -11.57
N ALA A 189 5.91 -8.45 -12.71
CA ALA A 189 7.21 -8.06 -13.26
C ALA A 189 7.26 -6.54 -13.55
N ILE A 190 6.23 -6.00 -14.19
CA ILE A 190 6.11 -4.57 -14.48
C ILE A 190 6.01 -3.76 -13.18
N ALA A 191 5.17 -4.16 -12.23
CA ALA A 191 5.03 -3.47 -10.97
C ALA A 191 6.34 -3.46 -10.16
N SER A 192 7.06 -4.58 -10.14
CA SER A 192 8.37 -4.70 -9.50
C SER A 192 9.42 -3.82 -10.19
N GLU A 193 9.43 -3.77 -11.53
CA GLU A 193 10.33 -2.92 -12.29
C GLU A 193 10.11 -1.44 -11.98
N TYR A 194 8.86 -0.96 -12.00
CA TYR A 194 8.58 0.44 -11.64
C TYR A 194 8.87 0.75 -10.18
N ALA A 195 8.56 -0.14 -9.25
CA ALA A 195 8.92 0.04 -7.85
C ALA A 195 10.44 0.20 -7.67
N TRP A 196 11.22 -0.58 -8.43
CA TRP A 196 12.68 -0.45 -8.45
C TRP A 196 13.12 0.87 -9.08
N ARG A 197 12.55 1.29 -10.22
CA ARG A 197 12.86 2.57 -10.88
C ARG A 197 12.58 3.77 -9.98
N PHE A 198 11.45 3.78 -9.27
CA PHE A 198 11.12 4.82 -8.30
C PHE A 198 12.11 4.87 -7.13
N LEU A 199 12.54 3.70 -6.66
CA LEU A 199 13.57 3.63 -5.63
C LEU A 199 14.92 4.17 -6.15
N GLN A 200 15.31 3.86 -7.38
CA GLN A 200 16.54 4.37 -7.97
C GLN A 200 16.48 5.89 -8.20
N ASP A 201 15.34 6.42 -8.64
CA ASP A 201 15.12 7.85 -8.77
C ASP A 201 15.28 8.56 -7.42
N ALA A 202 14.62 8.05 -6.38
CA ALA A 202 14.76 8.58 -5.02
C ALA A 202 16.20 8.53 -4.49
N ARG A 203 16.96 7.48 -4.82
CA ARG A 203 18.39 7.34 -4.44
C ARG A 203 19.31 8.28 -5.20
N GLY A 204 18.90 8.77 -6.38
CA GLY A 204 19.62 9.80 -7.13
C GLY A 204 19.65 11.14 -6.41
N HIS A 205 18.76 11.38 -5.45
CA HIS A 205 18.76 12.56 -4.59
C HIS A 205 19.59 12.34 -3.34
N ASP A 206 19.97 13.43 -2.67
CA ASP A 206 20.61 13.34 -1.36
C ASP A 206 19.57 12.80 -0.35
N LEU A 207 19.89 11.66 0.27
CA LEU A 207 19.04 11.02 1.27
C LEU A 207 19.71 11.11 2.65
N PRO A 208 19.57 12.23 3.36
CA PRO A 208 20.13 12.36 4.68
C PRO A 208 19.51 11.32 5.62
N ALA A 209 20.32 10.75 6.51
CA ALA A 209 19.81 9.93 7.59
C ALA A 209 19.24 10.82 8.70
N ILE A 210 18.03 10.53 9.13
CA ILE A 210 17.34 11.26 10.19
C ILE A 210 17.22 10.37 11.42
N GLY A 211 17.73 10.85 12.56
CA GLY A 211 17.76 10.13 13.81
C GLY A 211 18.85 9.06 13.86
N GLU A 212 19.07 8.52 15.03
CA GLU A 212 19.99 7.42 15.27
C GLU A 212 19.22 6.11 15.43
N LEU A 213 19.77 5.05 14.89
CA LEU A 213 19.20 3.72 15.03
C LEU A 213 19.36 3.23 16.46
N GLU A 214 18.26 3.03 17.15
CA GLU A 214 18.25 2.27 18.40
C GLU A 214 18.47 0.79 18.09
N THR A 215 19.28 0.13 18.92
CA THR A 215 19.44 -1.31 18.78
C THR A 215 18.11 -2.03 19.06
N LEU A 216 17.89 -3.16 18.43
CA LEU A 216 16.73 -4.03 18.69
C LEU A 216 16.49 -4.25 20.18
N ARG A 217 17.57 -4.40 20.94
CA ARG A 217 17.51 -4.57 22.40
C ARG A 217 16.87 -3.37 23.07
N GLN A 218 17.32 -2.15 22.75
CA GLN A 218 16.79 -0.91 23.31
C GLN A 218 15.30 -0.71 22.95
N ILE A 219 14.93 -1.01 21.71
CA ILE A 219 13.54 -0.96 21.25
C ILE A 219 12.66 -1.95 22.01
N ARG A 220 13.13 -3.19 22.17
CA ARG A 220 12.41 -4.22 22.94
C ARG A 220 12.30 -3.88 24.41
N GLU A 221 13.33 -3.34 25.00
CA GLU A 221 13.34 -2.89 26.40
C GLU A 221 12.34 -1.75 26.60
N ARG A 222 12.32 -0.73 25.74
CA ARG A 222 11.31 0.34 25.79
C ARG A 222 9.90 -0.20 25.70
N ARG A 223 9.61 -1.04 24.70
CA ARG A 223 8.28 -1.66 24.53
C ARG A 223 7.85 -2.47 25.76
N ARG A 224 8.79 -3.17 26.39
CA ARG A 224 8.55 -3.94 27.60
C ARG A 224 8.24 -3.06 28.81
N THR A 225 8.98 -1.97 28.97
CA THR A 225 8.78 -0.98 30.02
C THR A 225 7.44 -0.27 29.88
N MET A 226 7.07 0.14 28.68
CA MET A 226 5.78 0.75 28.37
C MET A 226 4.61 -0.20 28.69
N LYS A 227 4.66 -1.46 28.25
CA LYS A 227 3.62 -2.45 28.58
C LYS A 227 3.47 -2.68 30.09
N ASN A 228 4.56 -2.68 30.83
CA ASN A 228 4.53 -2.86 32.29
C ASN A 228 4.02 -1.60 33.00
N GLY A 229 4.31 -0.41 32.49
CA GLY A 229 3.78 0.87 32.99
C GLY A 229 2.26 0.96 32.89
N TYR A 230 1.68 0.47 31.79
CA TYR A 230 0.21 0.40 31.61
C TYR A 230 -0.47 -0.58 32.55
N GLY A 231 0.19 -1.69 32.89
CA GLY A 231 -0.32 -2.64 33.88
C GLY A 231 -0.48 -2.05 35.27
N LEU A 232 0.33 -1.05 35.60
CA LEU A 232 0.24 -0.34 36.89
C LEU A 232 -0.89 0.69 36.90
N LEU A 233 -1.12 1.41 35.79
CA LEU A 233 -2.20 2.41 35.70
C LEU A 233 -3.60 1.77 35.67
N ARG A 234 -3.75 0.57 35.12
CA ARG A 234 -5.02 -0.17 35.14
C ARG A 234 -5.38 -0.80 36.52
N LYS A 235 -4.44 -0.84 37.44
CA LYS A 235 -4.70 -1.36 38.80
C LYS A 235 -5.18 -0.28 39.77
N HIS A 236 -5.19 0.98 39.36
CA HIS A 236 -5.59 2.12 40.19
C HIS A 236 -6.75 2.94 39.57
N ALA A 237 -7.39 2.43 38.52
CA ALA A 237 -8.65 2.89 37.95
C ALA A 237 -9.71 1.76 38.11
#